data_d9cefaae29b881e5906b9099e778661e
#
_entry.id   d9cefaae29b881e5906b9099e778661e
#
_cell.length_a   1.000
_cell.length_b   1.000
_cell.length_c   1.000
_cell.angle_alpha   90.00
_cell.angle_beta   90.00
_cell.angle_gamma   90.00
#
_symmetry.space_group_name_H-M   'P 1'
#
loop_
_entity.id
_entity.type
_entity.pdbx_description
1 polymer ?
#
loop_
_entity_poly.entity_id
_entity_poly.type
_entity_poly.pdbx_seq_one_letter_code
_entity_poly.pdbx_strand_id
1 'polypeptide(L)' 'MNTYQVVDRCDFRPGDIVDNRYSVKKTLGEGSFGVVYLVEDGRGGKYALKLLRL' A
#
# COMPACT_ATOMS: atom_id res chain seq x y z
N MET A 1 6.83 1.60 10.43
CA MET A 1 7.43 0.42 9.79
C MET A 1 7.02 0.38 8.34
N ASN A 2 7.94 0.00 7.47
CA ASN A 2 7.68 -0.08 6.04
C ASN A 2 7.62 -1.52 5.58
N THR A 3 6.74 -1.80 4.63
CA THR A 3 6.56 -3.12 4.05
C THR A 3 6.69 -3.03 2.53
N TYR A 4 7.29 -4.04 1.94
CA TYR A 4 7.49 -4.12 0.50
C TYR A 4 6.84 -5.37 -0.05
N GLN A 5 6.14 -5.22 -1.19
CA GLN A 5 5.60 -6.35 -1.94
C GLN A 5 5.85 -6.15 -3.42
N VAL A 6 6.12 -7.24 -4.12
CA VAL A 6 6.24 -7.24 -5.58
C VAL A 6 4.93 -7.75 -6.14
N VAL A 7 4.25 -6.90 -6.90
CA VAL A 7 2.88 -7.18 -7.36
C VAL A 7 2.72 -6.79 -8.82
N ASP A 8 1.66 -7.29 -9.45
CA ASP A 8 1.25 -6.88 -10.79
C ASP A 8 0.16 -5.81 -10.78
N ARG A 9 -0.34 -5.44 -9.59
CA ARG A 9 -1.38 -4.43 -9.43
C ARG A 9 -0.90 -3.32 -8.49
N CYS A 10 -0.94 -2.07 -8.97
CA CYS A 10 -0.56 -0.88 -8.20
C CYS A 10 -1.61 0.23 -8.30
N ASP A 11 -2.91 -0.12 -8.36
CA ASP A 11 -3.99 0.83 -8.59
C ASP A 11 -5.01 0.84 -7.46
N PHE A 12 -4.55 0.63 -6.24
CA PHE A 12 -5.44 0.66 -5.07
C PHE A 12 -5.94 2.08 -4.80
N ARG A 13 -7.14 2.17 -4.23
CA ARG A 13 -7.80 3.42 -3.89
C ARG A 13 -8.05 3.47 -2.38
N PRO A 14 -8.26 4.67 -1.83
CA PRO A 14 -8.64 4.79 -0.42
C PRO A 14 -9.84 3.90 -0.11
N GLY A 15 -9.73 3.11 0.96
CA GLY A 15 -10.75 2.15 1.36
C GLY A 15 -10.50 0.73 0.88
N ASP A 16 -9.63 0.53 -0.11
CA ASP A 16 -9.29 -0.81 -0.57
C ASP A 16 -8.50 -1.54 0.53
N ILE A 17 -8.64 -2.87 0.54
CA ILE A 17 -7.92 -3.72 1.48
C ILE A 17 -6.81 -4.45 0.73
N VAL A 18 -5.60 -4.37 1.27
CA VAL A 18 -4.43 -5.05 0.70
C VAL A 18 -4.01 -6.15 1.66
N ASP A 19 -3.72 -7.34 1.10
CA ASP A 19 -3.24 -8.48 1.87
C ASP A 19 -4.19 -8.87 2.99
N ASN A 20 -5.47 -8.58 2.80
CA ASN A 20 -6.56 -8.92 3.73
C ASN A 20 -6.37 -8.33 5.14
N ARG A 21 -5.54 -7.29 5.29
CA ARG A 21 -5.23 -6.74 6.61
C ARG A 21 -4.98 -5.24 6.62
N TYR A 22 -4.64 -4.63 5.49
CA TYR A 22 -4.28 -3.21 5.43
C TYR A 22 -5.33 -2.43 4.67
N SER A 23 -5.87 -1.39 5.28
CA SER A 23 -6.77 -0.46 4.62
C SER A 23 -5.96 0.68 4.02
N VAL A 24 -6.08 0.89 2.71
CA VAL A 24 -5.39 1.98 2.02
C VAL A 24 -6.04 3.29 2.42
N LYS A 25 -5.23 4.26 2.84
CA LYS A 25 -5.70 5.59 3.24
C LYS A 25 -5.44 6.62 2.15
N LYS A 26 -4.23 6.64 1.61
CA LYS A 26 -3.89 7.56 0.51
C LYS A 26 -2.59 7.10 -0.15
N THR A 27 -2.34 7.64 -1.34
CA THR A 27 -1.07 7.43 -2.05
C THR A 27 -0.04 8.42 -1.52
N LEU A 28 1.13 7.91 -1.14
CA LEU A 28 2.24 8.74 -0.68
C LEU A 28 3.21 9.07 -1.82
N GLY A 29 3.32 8.19 -2.82
CA GLY A 29 4.21 8.39 -3.94
C GLY A 29 3.96 7.37 -5.03
N GLU A 30 4.36 7.72 -6.26
CA GLU A 30 4.17 6.86 -7.42
C GLU A 30 5.26 7.13 -8.44
N GLY A 31 5.70 6.08 -9.14
CA GLY A 31 6.71 6.19 -10.17
C GLY A 31 6.82 4.90 -10.96
N SER A 32 7.88 4.79 -11.78
CA SER A 32 8.10 3.58 -12.58
C SER A 32 8.37 2.36 -11.70
N PHE A 33 8.85 2.56 -10.47
CA PHE A 33 9.12 1.48 -9.53
C PHE A 33 7.82 0.84 -8.99
N GLY A 34 6.72 1.59 -8.97
CA GLY A 34 5.46 1.15 -8.37
C GLY A 34 4.81 2.29 -7.59
N VAL A 35 4.13 1.97 -6.49
CA VAL A 35 3.36 2.93 -5.71
C VAL A 35 3.62 2.72 -4.23
N VAL A 36 3.67 3.81 -3.48
CA VAL A 36 3.74 3.78 -2.01
C VAL A 36 2.42 4.31 -1.46
N TYR A 37 1.79 3.53 -0.60
CA TYR A 37 0.53 3.91 0.05
C TYR A 37 0.71 4.07 1.55
N LEU A 38 -0.04 5.00 2.12
CA LEU A 38 -0.28 5.00 3.56
C LEU A 38 -1.40 4.00 3.83
N VAL A 39 -1.15 3.04 4.70
CA VAL A 39 -2.13 2.01 5.04
C VAL A 39 -2.28 1.93 6.56
N GLU A 40 -3.40 1.36 6.98
CA GLU A 40 -3.71 1.19 8.40
C GLU A 40 -4.16 -0.25 8.62
N ASP A 41 -3.63 -0.89 9.66
CA ASP A 41 -4.07 -2.24 10.02
C ASP A 41 -5.31 -2.19 10.92
N GLY A 42 -5.82 -3.37 11.31
CA GLY A 42 -7.05 -3.44 12.10
C GLY A 42 -6.91 -2.94 13.53
N ARG A 43 -5.68 -2.62 13.96
CA ARG A 43 -5.42 -2.08 15.31
C ARG A 43 -5.13 -0.59 15.31
N GLY A 44 -5.26 0.06 14.15
CA GLY A 44 -4.98 1.48 14.02
C GLY A 44 -3.52 1.80 13.77
N GLY A 45 -2.66 0.80 13.58
CA GLY A 45 -1.27 1.02 13.22
C GLY A 45 -1.16 1.52 11.79
N LYS A 46 -0.30 2.52 11.55
CA LYS A 46 -0.13 3.10 10.23
C LYS A 46 1.23 2.75 9.67
N TYR A 47 1.27 2.43 8.39
CA TYR A 47 2.50 1.98 7.72
C TYR A 47 2.58 2.54 6.32
N ALA A 48 3.79 2.66 5.80
CA ALA A 48 4.02 2.91 4.38
C ALA A 48 4.17 1.55 3.69
N LEU A 49 3.25 1.23 2.79
CA LEU A 49 3.28 -0.01 2.02
C LEU A 49 3.75 0.32 0.61
N LYS A 50 4.90 -0.24 0.24
CA LYS A 50 5.47 -0.02 -1.10
C LYS A 50 5.19 -1.25 -1.96
N LEU A 51 4.41 -1.05 -3.01
CA LEU A 51 4.08 -2.11 -3.98
C LEU A 51 4.95 -1.91 -5.22
N LEU A 52 5.81 -2.88 -5.49
CA LEU A 52 6.75 -2.81 -6.60
C LEU A 52 6.13 -3.49 -7.82
N ARG A 53 6.26 -2.85 -8.98
CA ARG A 53 5.76 -3.43 -10.23
C ARG A 53 6.66 -4.57 -10.68
N LEU A 54 6.01 -5.60 -11.20
CA LEU A 54 6.72 -6.71 -11.83
C LEU A 54 7.26 -6.31 -13.21
#